data_acab6f1553c3cc222eadaa0013396390
#
_entry.id   acab6f1553c3cc222eadaa0013396390
#
_cell.length_a   1.000
_cell.length_b   1.000
_cell.length_c   1.000
_cell.angle_alpha   90.00
_cell.angle_beta   90.00
_cell.angle_gamma   90.00
#
_symmetry.space_group_name_H-M   'P 1'
#
loop_
_entity.id
_entity.type
_entity.pdbx_description
1 polymer ?
#
loop_
_entity_poly.entity_id
_entity_poly.type
_entity_poly.pdbx_seq_one_letter_code
_entity_poly.pdbx_strand_id
1 'polypeptide(L)'
;MKKLILFSVALLSLGFASCKKDNSNSTATAHVTIKLTDAPGAYDSVILNIKQVVILSSGGEETVDVNAAPIDILHFRQGKDTVLAGADVPAGRLQEVRLVLNDTGNRVVINGISYDLNTPSGQTSGVKLKVQDTLTAGVAYTLLLDFDAAQSIVTTGNGKYNLKPVIRAIPQAVSGALTGIVTPAAANPRVYAIMGTDTVGTVADATGKFYFPGLTAGTYQVNFAPVSPYAVKIIDNVTVVNGSVKDLGTITITQ
;
A
#
# COMPACT_ATOMS: atom_id res chain seq x y z
N MET A 1 76.87 -40.57 -14.42
CA MET A 1 76.39 -39.73 -15.50
C MET A 1 74.92 -40.08 -15.69
N LYS A 2 74.03 -39.43 -14.94
CA LYS A 2 72.56 -39.61 -15.07
C LYS A 2 71.92 -38.23 -15.22
N LYS A 3 71.35 -37.98 -16.39
CA LYS A 3 70.65 -36.74 -16.74
C LYS A 3 69.26 -36.76 -16.11
N LEU A 4 68.97 -35.78 -15.24
CA LEU A 4 67.69 -35.55 -14.62
C LEU A 4 66.87 -34.62 -15.55
N ILE A 5 65.75 -35.15 -16.05
CA ILE A 5 64.80 -34.38 -16.90
C ILE A 5 63.73 -33.84 -15.95
N LEU A 6 63.64 -32.53 -15.77
CA LEU A 6 62.58 -31.82 -15.06
C LEU A 6 61.37 -31.68 -15.99
N PHE A 7 60.25 -32.34 -15.66
CA PHE A 7 58.96 -32.11 -16.29
C PHE A 7 58.25 -31.00 -15.55
N SER A 8 58.11 -29.86 -16.20
CA SER A 8 57.32 -28.72 -15.69
C SER A 8 55.83 -28.94 -16.07
N VAL A 9 54.96 -29.23 -15.08
CA VAL A 9 53.53 -29.31 -15.27
C VAL A 9 52.95 -27.92 -15.03
N ALA A 10 52.55 -27.25 -16.09
CA ALA A 10 51.77 -26.00 -16.03
C ALA A 10 50.32 -26.31 -15.68
N LEU A 11 49.92 -26.00 -14.43
CA LEU A 11 48.53 -26.13 -13.96
C LEU A 11 47.71 -24.94 -14.44
N LEU A 12 46.89 -25.16 -15.47
CA LEU A 12 45.97 -24.20 -16.05
C LEU A 12 44.72 -24.13 -15.15
N SER A 13 44.65 -23.13 -14.23
CA SER A 13 43.47 -22.88 -13.38
C SER A 13 42.38 -22.17 -14.19
N LEU A 14 41.37 -22.94 -14.63
CA LEU A 14 40.11 -22.39 -15.12
C LEU A 14 39.35 -21.78 -13.93
N GLY A 15 39.36 -20.45 -13.83
CA GLY A 15 38.48 -19.70 -12.94
C GLY A 15 37.05 -19.81 -13.43
N PHE A 16 36.23 -20.58 -12.75
CA PHE A 16 34.78 -20.53 -12.90
C PHE A 16 34.29 -19.20 -12.33
N ALA A 17 34.05 -18.21 -13.20
CA ALA A 17 33.27 -17.04 -12.84
C ALA A 17 31.84 -17.49 -12.58
N SER A 18 31.52 -17.81 -11.32
CA SER A 18 30.16 -18.02 -10.85
C SER A 18 29.44 -16.68 -10.89
N CYS A 19 28.73 -16.38 -11.96
CA CYS A 19 27.71 -15.35 -11.95
C CYS A 19 26.65 -15.75 -10.91
N LYS A 20 26.69 -15.13 -9.73
CA LYS A 20 25.53 -15.11 -8.86
C LYS A 20 24.41 -14.41 -9.64
N LYS A 21 23.47 -15.20 -10.11
CA LYS A 21 22.19 -14.70 -10.58
C LYS A 21 21.48 -14.16 -9.34
N ASP A 22 21.55 -12.86 -9.12
CA ASP A 22 20.69 -12.19 -8.13
C ASP A 22 19.26 -12.39 -8.61
N ASN A 23 18.64 -13.47 -8.11
CA ASN A 23 17.20 -13.64 -8.17
C ASN A 23 16.59 -12.63 -7.18
N SER A 24 16.66 -11.34 -7.49
CA SER A 24 15.75 -10.37 -6.92
C SER A 24 14.36 -10.64 -7.52
N ASN A 25 13.70 -11.68 -7.01
CA ASN A 25 12.24 -11.77 -7.11
C ASN A 25 11.69 -10.59 -6.30
N SER A 26 11.72 -9.38 -6.87
CA SER A 26 10.91 -8.30 -6.34
C SER A 26 9.46 -8.73 -6.52
N THR A 27 8.85 -9.20 -5.43
CA THR A 27 7.42 -9.52 -5.42
C THR A 27 6.69 -8.25 -5.82
N ALA A 28 5.93 -8.30 -6.91
CA ALA A 28 5.17 -7.15 -7.36
C ALA A 28 4.15 -6.77 -6.28
N THR A 29 4.13 -5.51 -5.85
CA THR A 29 3.33 -5.01 -4.75
C THR A 29 2.24 -4.03 -5.20
N ALA A 30 1.19 -3.89 -4.38
CA ALA A 30 0.20 -2.83 -4.43
C ALA A 30 0.34 -1.97 -3.17
N HIS A 31 0.24 -0.65 -3.30
CA HIS A 31 0.20 0.23 -2.12
C HIS A 31 -1.20 0.19 -1.51
N VAL A 32 -1.31 -0.34 -0.27
CA VAL A 32 -2.58 -0.48 0.45
C VAL A 32 -2.65 0.56 1.55
N THR A 33 -3.73 1.36 1.56
CA THR A 33 -4.04 2.31 2.64
C THR A 33 -5.24 1.81 3.42
N ILE A 34 -5.08 1.66 4.73
CA ILE A 34 -6.16 1.29 5.66
C ILE A 34 -6.62 2.54 6.40
N LYS A 35 -7.91 2.85 6.28
CA LYS A 35 -8.56 3.97 6.96
C LYS A 35 -9.57 3.47 8.00
N LEU A 36 -9.89 4.31 8.98
CA LEU A 36 -10.89 4.04 10.00
C LEU A 36 -11.93 5.16 10.02
N THR A 37 -13.19 4.77 10.14
CA THR A 37 -14.34 5.64 10.45
C THR A 37 -15.22 4.95 11.49
N ASP A 38 -16.20 5.66 12.03
CA ASP A 38 -17.16 5.11 12.98
C ASP A 38 -18.61 5.37 12.54
N ALA A 39 -19.46 4.36 12.72
CA ALA A 39 -20.90 4.53 12.70
C ALA A 39 -21.37 5.15 14.04
N PRO A 40 -22.32 6.09 14.05
CA PRO A 40 -22.72 6.81 15.26
C PRO A 40 -23.11 5.91 16.43
N GLY A 41 -22.50 6.12 17.59
CA GLY A 41 -22.84 5.48 18.85
C GLY A 41 -23.25 6.51 19.92
N ALA A 42 -24.02 6.07 20.93
CA ALA A 42 -24.51 6.91 22.03
C ALA A 42 -23.53 7.00 23.21
N TYR A 43 -22.23 7.09 22.91
CA TYR A 43 -21.14 7.24 23.88
C TYR A 43 -20.52 8.63 23.78
N ASP A 44 -19.91 9.11 24.88
CA ASP A 44 -19.15 10.36 24.85
C ASP A 44 -17.83 10.21 24.12
N SER A 45 -17.19 9.02 24.30
CA SER A 45 -15.91 8.69 23.65
C SER A 45 -15.71 7.17 23.59
N VAL A 46 -15.09 6.68 22.54
CA VAL A 46 -14.63 5.28 22.42
C VAL A 46 -13.18 5.29 21.96
N ILE A 47 -12.29 4.99 22.89
CA ILE A 47 -10.85 5.08 22.70
C ILE A 47 -10.29 3.69 22.41
N LEU A 48 -9.66 3.50 21.25
CA LEU A 48 -8.96 2.30 20.84
C LEU A 48 -7.45 2.52 20.84
N ASN A 49 -6.74 1.63 21.50
CA ASN A 49 -5.28 1.58 21.48
C ASN A 49 -4.83 0.52 20.49
N ILE A 50 -4.65 0.93 19.23
CA ILE A 50 -4.32 0.04 18.12
C ILE A 50 -2.81 -0.18 18.11
N LYS A 51 -2.38 -1.44 18.12
CA LYS A 51 -0.98 -1.86 18.09
C LYS A 51 -0.48 -2.04 16.67
N GLN A 52 -1.22 -2.81 15.86
CA GLN A 52 -0.79 -3.22 14.53
C GLN A 52 -1.99 -3.38 13.60
N VAL A 53 -1.73 -3.18 12.31
CA VAL A 53 -2.60 -3.62 11.21
C VAL A 53 -1.84 -4.69 10.42
N VAL A 54 -2.45 -5.86 10.26
CA VAL A 54 -1.89 -6.97 9.46
C VAL A 54 -2.73 -7.14 8.21
N ILE A 55 -2.09 -7.16 7.05
CA ILE A 55 -2.73 -7.26 5.74
C ILE A 55 -2.27 -8.56 5.08
N LEU A 56 -3.19 -9.48 4.85
CA LEU A 56 -2.93 -10.80 4.26
C LEU A 56 -3.46 -10.86 2.83
N SER A 57 -2.56 -11.04 1.87
CA SER A 57 -2.89 -11.36 0.48
C SER A 57 -2.47 -12.78 0.12
N SER A 58 -2.88 -13.28 -1.04
CA SER A 58 -2.38 -14.57 -1.57
C SER A 58 -0.90 -14.50 -1.95
N GLY A 59 -0.32 -13.31 -2.08
CA GLY A 59 1.10 -13.10 -2.35
C GLY A 59 1.97 -13.01 -1.10
N GLY A 60 1.37 -12.82 0.09
CA GLY A 60 2.09 -12.71 1.37
C GLY A 60 1.35 -11.88 2.41
N GLU A 61 1.97 -11.76 3.58
CA GLU A 61 1.48 -10.98 4.71
C GLU A 61 2.38 -9.76 4.94
N GLU A 62 1.76 -8.62 5.24
CA GLU A 62 2.45 -7.40 5.65
C GLU A 62 1.89 -6.93 6.99
N THR A 63 2.78 -6.56 7.92
CA THR A 63 2.42 -6.07 9.25
C THR A 63 2.92 -4.66 9.43
N VAL A 64 2.02 -3.76 9.77
CA VAL A 64 2.30 -2.34 10.01
C VAL A 64 2.07 -2.00 11.48
N ASP A 65 3.11 -1.56 12.18
CA ASP A 65 2.98 -1.04 13.54
C ASP A 65 2.29 0.32 13.52
N VAL A 66 1.28 0.46 14.37
CA VAL A 66 0.56 1.74 14.56
C VAL A 66 1.17 2.45 15.77
N ASN A 67 2.16 3.31 15.52
CA ASN A 67 2.87 4.08 16.56
C ASN A 67 2.14 5.37 16.92
N ALA A 68 0.81 5.35 16.93
CA ALA A 68 -0.02 6.50 17.26
C ALA A 68 -0.51 6.43 18.71
N ALA A 69 -0.86 7.59 19.29
CA ALA A 69 -1.60 7.64 20.54
C ALA A 69 -2.96 6.94 20.38
N PRO A 70 -3.58 6.45 21.49
CA PRO A 70 -4.92 5.88 21.44
C PRO A 70 -5.90 6.82 20.74
N ILE A 71 -6.74 6.29 19.86
CA ILE A 71 -7.61 7.03 18.96
C ILE A 71 -9.03 7.02 19.50
N ASP A 72 -9.64 8.20 19.68
CA ASP A 72 -11.09 8.30 19.87
C ASP A 72 -11.80 8.18 18.53
N ILE A 73 -12.39 7.00 18.28
CA ILE A 73 -13.01 6.68 16.99
C ILE A 73 -14.26 7.54 16.72
N LEU A 74 -14.92 8.06 17.77
CA LEU A 74 -16.12 8.89 17.61
C LEU A 74 -15.81 10.25 16.97
N HIS A 75 -14.54 10.67 16.89
CA HIS A 75 -14.13 11.85 16.13
C HIS A 75 -14.26 11.65 14.62
N PHE A 76 -14.29 10.39 14.15
CA PHE A 76 -14.31 10.03 12.73
C PHE A 76 -15.69 9.56 12.27
N ARG A 77 -16.72 10.37 12.55
CA ARG A 77 -18.11 10.14 12.16
C ARG A 77 -18.53 11.06 11.01
N GLN A 78 -19.68 10.78 10.40
CA GLN A 78 -20.32 11.65 9.40
C GLN A 78 -19.40 11.94 8.19
N GLY A 79 -18.76 10.89 7.66
CA GLY A 79 -17.91 11.01 6.49
C GLY A 79 -16.46 11.43 6.77
N LYS A 80 -16.09 11.61 8.05
CA LYS A 80 -14.69 11.79 8.45
C LYS A 80 -14.02 10.42 8.61
N ASP A 81 -12.78 10.34 8.22
CA ASP A 81 -11.93 9.16 8.41
C ASP A 81 -10.51 9.54 8.86
N THR A 82 -9.73 8.57 9.28
CA THR A 82 -8.30 8.71 9.55
C THR A 82 -7.52 7.55 8.94
N VAL A 83 -6.29 7.80 8.54
CA VAL A 83 -5.39 6.74 8.08
C VAL A 83 -4.78 6.03 9.29
N LEU A 84 -4.96 4.71 9.36
CA LEU A 84 -4.34 3.85 10.37
C LEU A 84 -2.98 3.31 9.93
N ALA A 85 -2.90 2.87 8.68
CA ALA A 85 -1.73 2.22 8.14
C ALA A 85 -1.63 2.42 6.63
N GLY A 86 -0.40 2.38 6.11
CA GLY A 86 -0.10 2.31 4.69
C GLY A 86 1.12 1.43 4.46
N ALA A 87 1.04 0.50 3.50
CA ALA A 87 2.13 -0.41 3.19
C ALA A 87 2.09 -0.90 1.75
N ASP A 88 3.25 -1.33 1.24
CA ASP A 88 3.37 -2.04 -0.02
C ASP A 88 3.18 -3.54 0.22
N VAL A 89 2.01 -4.05 -0.14
CA VAL A 89 1.57 -5.42 0.10
C VAL A 89 1.79 -6.25 -1.16
N PRO A 90 2.29 -7.50 -1.06
CA PRO A 90 2.39 -8.40 -2.22
C PRO A 90 1.06 -8.50 -2.98
N ALA A 91 1.10 -8.27 -4.29
CA ALA A 91 -0.07 -8.32 -5.16
C ALA A 91 -0.72 -9.71 -5.14
N GLY A 92 -2.03 -9.74 -5.37
CA GLY A 92 -2.81 -10.95 -5.35
C GLY A 92 -4.17 -10.75 -4.70
N ARG A 93 -4.86 -11.84 -4.36
CA ARG A 93 -6.17 -11.74 -3.70
C ARG A 93 -6.00 -11.28 -2.25
N LEU A 94 -6.58 -10.13 -1.90
CA LEU A 94 -6.69 -9.67 -0.51
C LEU A 94 -7.66 -10.59 0.23
N GLN A 95 -7.20 -11.22 1.29
CA GLN A 95 -7.93 -12.27 2.00
C GLN A 95 -8.45 -11.81 3.36
N GLU A 96 -7.61 -11.07 4.08
CA GLU A 96 -7.90 -10.69 5.46
C GLU A 96 -7.14 -9.41 5.83
N VAL A 97 -7.78 -8.54 6.59
CA VAL A 97 -7.14 -7.47 7.35
C VAL A 97 -7.39 -7.73 8.83
N ARG A 98 -6.33 -7.64 9.67
CA ARG A 98 -6.45 -7.81 11.12
C ARG A 98 -6.12 -6.50 11.81
N LEU A 99 -6.98 -6.13 12.75
CA LEU A 99 -6.75 -5.00 13.65
C LEU A 99 -6.33 -5.54 15.02
N VAL A 100 -5.07 -5.37 15.39
CA VAL A 100 -4.52 -5.83 16.66
C VAL A 100 -4.53 -4.67 17.64
N LEU A 101 -5.15 -4.86 18.81
CA LEU A 101 -5.20 -3.86 19.87
C LEU A 101 -4.12 -4.14 20.94
N ASN A 102 -3.68 -3.09 21.62
CA ASN A 102 -2.89 -3.23 22.84
C ASN A 102 -3.75 -3.78 23.98
N ASP A 103 -3.12 -4.44 24.94
CA ASP A 103 -3.78 -5.06 26.09
C ASP A 103 -4.44 -4.04 27.02
N THR A 104 -3.98 -2.80 26.99
CA THR A 104 -4.45 -1.71 27.84
C THR A 104 -4.70 -0.44 27.03
N GLY A 105 -5.43 0.51 27.63
CA GLY A 105 -5.70 1.80 27.01
C GLY A 105 -6.93 1.85 26.11
N ASN A 106 -7.66 0.70 25.96
CA ASN A 106 -8.97 0.68 25.30
C ASN A 106 -10.04 1.07 26.32
N ARG A 107 -10.86 2.09 26.04
CA ARG A 107 -11.82 2.65 27.00
C ARG A 107 -13.09 3.14 26.33
N VAL A 108 -14.17 3.16 27.08
CA VAL A 108 -15.41 3.87 26.73
C VAL A 108 -15.72 4.94 27.78
N VAL A 109 -16.19 6.10 27.35
CA VAL A 109 -16.66 7.17 28.24
C VAL A 109 -18.18 7.26 28.12
N ILE A 110 -18.87 7.21 29.29
CA ILE A 110 -20.33 7.24 29.38
C ILE A 110 -20.72 8.20 30.50
N ASN A 111 -21.48 9.24 30.19
CA ASN A 111 -21.86 10.31 31.13
C ASN A 111 -20.64 10.90 31.87
N GLY A 112 -19.55 11.14 31.15
CA GLY A 112 -18.30 11.68 31.67
C GLY A 112 -17.45 10.69 32.50
N ILE A 113 -17.88 9.43 32.69
CA ILE A 113 -17.16 8.41 33.44
C ILE A 113 -16.43 7.47 32.47
N SER A 114 -15.13 7.28 32.68
CA SER A 114 -14.30 6.39 31.86
C SER A 114 -14.31 4.97 32.42
N TYR A 115 -14.53 4.00 31.54
CA TYR A 115 -14.51 2.56 31.84
C TYR A 115 -13.53 1.86 30.92
N ASP A 116 -12.77 0.90 31.47
CA ASP A 116 -11.90 0.06 30.67
C ASP A 116 -12.72 -0.90 29.80
N LEU A 117 -12.30 -1.06 28.55
CA LEU A 117 -12.84 -2.04 27.61
C LEU A 117 -11.95 -3.28 27.60
N ASN A 118 -12.51 -4.39 28.05
CA ASN A 118 -11.86 -5.69 27.95
C ASN A 118 -12.00 -6.25 26.52
N THR A 119 -10.88 -6.64 25.90
CA THR A 119 -10.83 -7.09 24.50
C THR A 119 -10.23 -8.50 24.36
N PRO A 120 -10.89 -9.57 24.89
CA PRO A 120 -10.28 -10.90 25.01
C PRO A 120 -9.80 -11.51 23.69
N SER A 121 -10.51 -11.22 22.59
CA SER A 121 -10.19 -11.75 21.26
C SER A 121 -9.37 -10.81 20.38
N GLY A 122 -9.26 -9.53 20.76
CA GLY A 122 -8.52 -8.52 20.00
C GLY A 122 -7.03 -8.47 20.33
N GLN A 123 -6.62 -9.05 21.45
CA GLN A 123 -5.27 -8.92 22.00
C GLN A 123 -4.26 -9.88 21.39
N THR A 124 -4.62 -11.13 21.16
CA THR A 124 -3.65 -12.17 20.74
C THR A 124 -3.64 -12.43 19.24
N SER A 125 -4.79 -12.44 18.57
CA SER A 125 -4.88 -12.72 17.13
C SER A 125 -5.44 -11.56 16.30
N GLY A 126 -5.83 -10.47 16.95
CA GLY A 126 -6.49 -9.32 16.34
C GLY A 126 -7.92 -9.60 15.88
N VAL A 127 -8.64 -8.52 15.57
CA VAL A 127 -9.97 -8.56 14.95
C VAL A 127 -9.79 -8.88 13.47
N LYS A 128 -10.26 -10.06 13.05
CA LYS A 128 -10.09 -10.56 11.68
C LYS A 128 -11.24 -10.12 10.79
N LEU A 129 -10.92 -9.36 9.77
CA LEU A 129 -11.86 -8.88 8.76
C LEU A 129 -11.61 -9.61 7.46
N LYS A 130 -12.55 -10.45 7.04
CA LYS A 130 -12.47 -11.13 5.75
C LYS A 130 -12.76 -10.14 4.63
N VAL A 131 -11.81 -10.01 3.71
CA VAL A 131 -11.92 -9.16 2.53
C VAL A 131 -11.74 -10.06 1.31
N GLN A 132 -12.58 -9.87 0.29
CA GLN A 132 -12.48 -10.62 -0.96
C GLN A 132 -12.32 -9.63 -2.12
N ASP A 133 -11.09 -9.14 -2.29
CA ASP A 133 -10.76 -8.20 -3.36
C ASP A 133 -9.42 -8.57 -3.99
N THR A 134 -8.99 -7.84 -5.02
CA THR A 134 -7.74 -8.10 -5.74
C THR A 134 -6.81 -6.91 -5.64
N LEU A 135 -5.60 -7.15 -5.14
CA LEU A 135 -4.50 -6.19 -5.15
C LEU A 135 -3.74 -6.34 -6.47
N THR A 136 -3.85 -5.34 -7.34
CA THR A 136 -3.12 -5.30 -8.61
C THR A 136 -1.78 -4.62 -8.39
N ALA A 137 -0.70 -5.25 -8.86
CA ALA A 137 0.65 -4.69 -8.76
C ALA A 137 0.71 -3.27 -9.34
N GLY A 138 1.31 -2.36 -8.59
CA GLY A 138 1.45 -0.96 -9.00
C GLY A 138 0.15 -0.14 -8.93
N VAL A 139 -0.94 -0.67 -8.42
CA VAL A 139 -2.21 0.05 -8.23
C VAL A 139 -2.41 0.34 -6.76
N ALA A 140 -2.77 1.59 -6.42
CA ALA A 140 -3.11 1.95 -5.06
C ALA A 140 -4.51 1.44 -4.71
N TYR A 141 -4.65 0.89 -3.49
CA TYR A 141 -5.87 0.34 -2.95
C TYR A 141 -6.20 0.97 -1.60
N THR A 142 -7.44 1.40 -1.39
CA THR A 142 -7.88 1.98 -0.11
C THR A 142 -9.03 1.17 0.46
N LEU A 143 -8.86 0.71 1.70
CA LEU A 143 -9.88 0.02 2.48
C LEU A 143 -10.29 0.88 3.66
N LEU A 144 -11.59 1.17 3.76
CA LEU A 144 -12.18 1.83 4.90
C LEU A 144 -12.72 0.79 5.87
N LEU A 145 -12.27 0.83 7.11
CA LEU A 145 -12.82 0.07 8.23
C LEU A 145 -13.87 0.94 8.92
N ASP A 146 -15.13 0.59 8.74
CA ASP A 146 -16.26 1.26 9.36
C ASP A 146 -16.61 0.53 10.66
N PHE A 147 -16.19 1.12 11.77
CA PHE A 147 -16.37 0.56 13.10
C PHE A 147 -17.75 0.94 13.64
N ASP A 148 -18.56 -0.03 14.06
CA ASP A 148 -19.85 0.22 14.69
C ASP A 148 -19.67 0.22 16.21
N ALA A 149 -19.42 1.39 16.79
CA ALA A 149 -19.23 1.53 18.23
C ALA A 149 -20.47 1.10 19.03
N ALA A 150 -21.68 1.36 18.52
CA ALA A 150 -22.93 1.01 19.22
C ALA A 150 -23.11 -0.50 19.38
N GLN A 151 -22.74 -1.29 18.36
CA GLN A 151 -22.84 -2.74 18.40
C GLN A 151 -21.61 -3.43 19.01
N SER A 152 -20.47 -2.72 19.04
CA SER A 152 -19.19 -3.28 19.49
C SER A 152 -19.03 -3.31 21.01
N ILE A 153 -19.76 -2.48 21.76
CA ILE A 153 -19.60 -2.35 23.22
C ILE A 153 -20.73 -3.12 23.92
N VAL A 154 -20.35 -4.13 24.73
CA VAL A 154 -21.28 -5.00 25.44
C VAL A 154 -21.10 -4.84 26.94
N THR A 155 -22.18 -4.42 27.64
CA THR A 155 -22.21 -4.33 29.10
C THR A 155 -22.29 -5.75 29.69
N THR A 156 -21.46 -6.05 30.68
CA THR A 156 -21.50 -7.30 31.44
C THR A 156 -22.31 -7.11 32.72
N GLY A 157 -22.83 -8.21 33.30
CA GLY A 157 -23.73 -8.20 34.47
C GLY A 157 -23.12 -7.61 35.76
N ASN A 158 -21.83 -7.28 35.78
CA ASN A 158 -21.10 -6.67 36.91
C ASN A 158 -20.68 -5.21 36.64
N GLY A 159 -21.30 -4.52 35.68
CA GLY A 159 -21.02 -3.14 35.32
C GLY A 159 -19.69 -2.93 34.57
N LYS A 160 -19.08 -3.99 34.04
CA LYS A 160 -17.89 -3.91 33.18
C LYS A 160 -18.32 -3.90 31.72
N TYR A 161 -17.41 -3.42 30.87
CA TYR A 161 -17.62 -3.32 29.43
C TYR A 161 -16.62 -4.21 28.66
N ASN A 162 -17.14 -4.97 27.71
CA ASN A 162 -16.35 -5.78 26.79
C ASN A 162 -16.44 -5.17 25.39
N LEU A 163 -15.33 -5.18 24.67
CA LEU A 163 -15.27 -4.86 23.26
C LEU A 163 -15.42 -6.16 22.45
N LYS A 164 -16.48 -6.24 21.66
CA LYS A 164 -16.71 -7.26 20.63
C LYS A 164 -16.82 -6.55 19.28
N PRO A 165 -15.69 -6.26 18.63
CA PRO A 165 -15.68 -5.36 17.47
C PRO A 165 -16.61 -5.84 16.34
N VAL A 166 -17.51 -4.96 15.93
CA VAL A 166 -18.34 -5.08 14.73
C VAL A 166 -17.80 -4.07 13.75
N ILE A 167 -17.13 -4.54 12.69
CA ILE A 167 -16.44 -3.69 11.72
C ILE A 167 -16.81 -4.16 10.32
N ARG A 168 -17.15 -3.21 9.44
CA ARG A 168 -17.32 -3.45 8.01
C ARG A 168 -16.07 -3.03 7.28
N ALA A 169 -15.58 -3.89 6.38
CA ALA A 169 -14.49 -3.55 5.46
C ALA A 169 -15.09 -3.08 4.13
N ILE A 170 -14.88 -1.81 3.80
CA ILE A 170 -15.49 -1.15 2.63
C ILE A 170 -14.37 -0.72 1.67
N PRO A 171 -14.20 -1.37 0.51
CA PRO A 171 -13.32 -0.87 -0.54
C PRO A 171 -13.77 0.53 -0.98
N GLN A 172 -12.89 1.54 -0.86
CA GLN A 172 -13.26 2.93 -1.18
C GLN A 172 -12.84 3.35 -2.58
N ALA A 173 -11.59 3.09 -2.93
CA ALA A 173 -11.07 3.48 -4.22
C ALA A 173 -10.05 2.45 -4.70
N VAL A 174 -10.23 2.02 -5.92
CA VAL A 174 -9.17 1.40 -6.71
C VAL A 174 -8.79 2.45 -7.73
N SER A 175 -7.58 3.00 -7.62
CA SER A 175 -7.05 3.92 -8.64
C SER A 175 -6.54 3.14 -9.84
N GLY A 176 -6.32 3.84 -10.95
CA GLY A 176 -5.51 3.33 -12.05
C GLY A 176 -4.05 3.75 -11.90
N ALA A 177 -3.21 3.23 -12.76
CA ALA A 177 -1.81 3.65 -12.90
C ALA A 177 -1.45 3.81 -14.38
N LEU A 178 -0.38 4.59 -14.64
CA LEU A 178 0.14 4.82 -15.98
C LEU A 178 1.66 4.64 -15.97
N THR A 179 2.19 3.96 -16.96
CA THR A 179 3.63 3.72 -17.10
C THR A 179 4.08 3.80 -18.55
N GLY A 180 5.39 3.80 -18.77
CA GLY A 180 6.02 3.71 -20.08
C GLY A 180 7.53 3.93 -19.97
N ILE A 181 8.22 3.87 -21.10
CA ILE A 181 9.65 4.08 -21.21
C ILE A 181 9.93 5.15 -22.25
N VAL A 182 10.64 6.21 -21.87
CA VAL A 182 11.09 7.26 -22.77
C VAL A 182 12.44 6.91 -23.38
N THR A 183 12.59 7.08 -24.67
CA THR A 183 13.85 6.89 -25.39
C THR A 183 14.16 8.10 -26.28
N PRO A 184 15.42 8.59 -26.28
CA PRO A 184 16.54 8.15 -25.45
C PRO A 184 16.36 8.58 -23.98
N ALA A 185 16.87 7.80 -23.04
CA ALA A 185 16.78 8.13 -21.60
C ALA A 185 17.46 9.49 -21.27
N ALA A 186 18.43 9.91 -22.08
CA ALA A 186 19.08 11.23 -21.99
C ALA A 186 18.11 12.41 -22.17
N ALA A 187 16.95 12.20 -22.76
CA ALA A 187 15.89 13.23 -22.84
C ALA A 187 15.37 13.64 -21.46
N ASN A 188 15.48 12.74 -20.44
CA ASN A 188 15.14 12.95 -19.03
C ASN A 188 13.92 13.84 -18.81
N PRO A 189 12.74 13.49 -19.37
CA PRO A 189 11.59 14.37 -19.31
C PRO A 189 10.97 14.42 -17.92
N ARG A 190 10.43 15.58 -17.55
CA ARG A 190 9.29 15.64 -16.65
C ARG A 190 8.06 15.17 -17.42
N VAL A 191 7.30 14.26 -16.83
CA VAL A 191 6.09 13.74 -17.46
C VAL A 191 4.87 14.21 -16.66
N TYR A 192 3.87 14.71 -17.36
CA TYR A 192 2.64 15.23 -16.75
C TYR A 192 1.44 14.47 -17.30
N ALA A 193 0.59 13.96 -16.41
CA ALA A 193 -0.72 13.42 -16.73
C ALA A 193 -1.78 14.48 -16.39
N ILE A 194 -2.53 14.95 -17.39
CA ILE A 194 -3.46 16.09 -17.31
C ILE A 194 -4.86 15.59 -17.60
N MET A 195 -5.81 15.85 -16.67
CA MET A 195 -7.23 15.56 -16.84
C MET A 195 -8.06 16.78 -16.42
N GLY A 196 -8.65 17.48 -17.39
CA GLY A 196 -9.33 18.75 -17.12
C GLY A 196 -8.38 19.80 -16.55
N THR A 197 -8.62 20.24 -15.32
CA THR A 197 -7.77 21.19 -14.59
C THR A 197 -6.71 20.52 -13.73
N ASP A 198 -6.81 19.22 -13.53
CA ASP A 198 -5.91 18.47 -12.65
C ASP A 198 -4.67 18.03 -13.41
N THR A 199 -3.52 18.19 -12.76
CA THR A 199 -2.22 17.81 -13.32
C THR A 199 -1.41 17.04 -12.26
N VAL A 200 -0.99 15.84 -12.61
CA VAL A 200 -0.07 15.01 -11.81
C VAL A 200 1.26 14.92 -12.54
N GLY A 201 2.37 15.16 -11.83
CA GLY A 201 3.73 15.13 -12.40
C GLY A 201 4.57 13.98 -11.88
N THR A 202 5.47 13.45 -12.72
CA THR A 202 6.52 12.50 -12.35
C THR A 202 7.79 12.80 -13.18
N VAL A 203 8.89 12.09 -12.88
CA VAL A 203 10.15 12.18 -13.64
C VAL A 203 10.52 10.78 -14.10
N ALA A 204 11.00 10.66 -15.34
CA ALA A 204 11.56 9.39 -15.81
C ALA A 204 12.88 9.09 -15.07
N ASP A 205 13.10 7.83 -14.74
CA ASP A 205 14.36 7.37 -14.12
C ASP A 205 15.52 7.30 -15.13
N ALA A 206 16.69 6.87 -14.66
CA ALA A 206 17.89 6.76 -15.49
C ALA A 206 17.76 5.76 -16.67
N THR A 207 16.77 4.88 -16.65
CA THR A 207 16.44 3.95 -17.73
C THR A 207 15.40 4.53 -18.70
N GLY A 208 14.88 5.72 -18.41
CA GLY A 208 13.77 6.35 -19.14
C GLY A 208 12.39 5.90 -18.67
N LYS A 209 12.29 5.03 -17.68
CA LYS A 209 11.01 4.54 -17.16
C LYS A 209 10.34 5.61 -16.31
N PHE A 210 9.04 5.83 -16.53
CA PHE A 210 8.20 6.68 -15.68
C PHE A 210 6.98 5.88 -15.18
N TYR A 211 6.44 6.34 -14.04
CA TYR A 211 5.31 5.70 -13.40
C TYR A 211 4.44 6.71 -12.64
N PHE A 212 3.12 6.64 -12.84
CA PHE A 212 2.12 7.41 -12.13
C PHE A 212 1.22 6.44 -11.34
N PRO A 213 1.38 6.31 -10.04
CA PRO A 213 0.41 5.61 -9.20
C PRO A 213 -0.78 6.51 -8.88
N GLY A 214 -1.92 5.91 -8.54
CA GLY A 214 -3.01 6.63 -7.89
C GLY A 214 -3.81 7.57 -8.79
N LEU A 215 -3.79 7.38 -10.10
CA LEU A 215 -4.58 8.18 -11.03
C LEU A 215 -6.07 7.82 -10.93
N THR A 216 -6.93 8.82 -10.92
CA THR A 216 -8.39 8.64 -11.08
C THR A 216 -8.69 8.06 -12.46
N ALA A 217 -9.69 7.16 -12.54
CA ALA A 217 -10.14 6.66 -13.85
C ALA A 217 -10.65 7.81 -14.73
N GLY A 218 -10.22 7.83 -15.98
CA GLY A 218 -10.56 8.91 -16.90
C GLY A 218 -9.63 8.95 -18.11
N THR A 219 -9.82 9.98 -18.93
CA THR A 219 -9.02 10.20 -20.14
C THR A 219 -8.05 11.35 -19.89
N TYR A 220 -6.78 11.07 -20.09
CA TYR A 220 -5.67 11.99 -19.86
C TYR A 220 -5.00 12.42 -21.14
N GLN A 221 -4.46 13.64 -21.13
CA GLN A 221 -3.36 14.04 -21.99
C GLN A 221 -2.05 13.82 -21.22
N VAL A 222 -1.09 13.15 -21.85
CA VAL A 222 0.24 12.92 -21.26
C VAL A 222 1.28 13.76 -21.97
N ASN A 223 1.88 14.69 -21.25
CA ASN A 223 2.86 15.65 -21.75
C ASN A 223 4.25 15.30 -21.25
N PHE A 224 5.19 15.14 -22.17
CA PHE A 224 6.60 14.88 -21.92
C PHE A 224 7.38 16.16 -22.19
N ALA A 225 7.93 16.76 -21.12
CA ALA A 225 8.74 17.97 -21.16
C ALA A 225 10.23 17.62 -20.94
N PRO A 226 10.99 17.30 -22.01
CA PRO A 226 12.38 16.88 -21.91
C PRO A 226 13.33 18.06 -21.72
N VAL A 227 14.61 17.73 -21.43
CA VAL A 227 15.68 18.72 -21.45
C VAL A 227 16.12 19.05 -22.89
N SER A 228 16.58 20.29 -23.12
CA SER A 228 17.14 20.68 -24.43
C SER A 228 18.31 19.75 -24.80
N PRO A 229 18.49 19.37 -26.09
CA PRO A 229 17.81 19.86 -27.30
C PRO A 229 16.55 19.06 -27.72
N TYR A 230 16.00 18.22 -26.87
CA TYR A 230 14.87 17.36 -27.21
C TYR A 230 13.53 18.12 -27.24
N ALA A 231 12.65 17.72 -28.15
CA ALA A 231 11.36 18.36 -28.37
C ALA A 231 10.28 17.82 -27.41
N VAL A 232 9.35 18.68 -27.00
CA VAL A 232 8.16 18.29 -26.22
C VAL A 232 7.33 17.31 -27.02
N LYS A 233 6.82 16.26 -26.33
CA LYS A 233 5.89 15.29 -26.92
C LYS A 233 4.60 15.21 -26.10
N ILE A 234 3.47 15.11 -26.78
CA ILE A 234 2.14 14.99 -26.19
C ILE A 234 1.47 13.73 -26.73
N ILE A 235 0.82 13.00 -25.84
CA ILE A 235 -0.05 11.87 -26.18
C ILE A 235 -1.43 12.17 -25.60
N ASP A 236 -2.42 12.30 -26.50
CA ASP A 236 -3.80 12.57 -26.13
C ASP A 236 -4.61 11.27 -25.97
N ASN A 237 -5.77 11.38 -25.32
CA ASN A 237 -6.76 10.31 -25.18
C ASN A 237 -6.23 9.04 -24.50
N VAL A 238 -5.35 9.19 -23.51
CA VAL A 238 -4.85 8.08 -22.70
C VAL A 238 -5.91 7.72 -21.66
N THR A 239 -6.57 6.58 -21.85
CA THR A 239 -7.60 6.10 -20.92
C THR A 239 -6.94 5.33 -19.78
N VAL A 240 -7.19 5.77 -18.53
CA VAL A 240 -6.83 5.11 -17.29
C VAL A 240 -8.09 4.48 -16.69
N VAL A 241 -8.01 3.22 -16.29
CA VAL A 241 -9.11 2.45 -15.70
C VAL A 241 -8.72 2.03 -14.28
N ASN A 242 -9.67 2.09 -13.35
CA ASN A 242 -9.46 1.63 -11.98
C ASN A 242 -9.01 0.15 -11.96
N GLY A 243 -8.10 -0.17 -11.05
CA GLY A 243 -7.59 -1.52 -10.87
C GLY A 243 -6.61 -1.99 -11.94
N SER A 244 -6.19 -1.11 -12.85
CA SER A 244 -5.28 -1.48 -13.94
C SER A 244 -4.11 -0.53 -14.11
N VAL A 245 -3.02 -1.04 -14.69
CA VAL A 245 -1.88 -0.25 -15.13
C VAL A 245 -1.96 -0.08 -16.64
N LYS A 246 -2.11 1.17 -17.11
CA LYS A 246 -2.01 1.51 -18.53
C LYS A 246 -0.54 1.66 -18.90
N ASP A 247 -0.02 0.76 -19.72
CA ASP A 247 1.33 0.89 -20.30
C ASP A 247 1.24 1.59 -21.66
N LEU A 248 2.00 2.68 -21.83
CA LEU A 248 2.16 3.41 -23.09
C LEU A 248 3.27 2.84 -23.97
N GLY A 249 3.98 1.81 -23.49
CA GLY A 249 5.13 1.23 -24.19
C GLY A 249 6.31 2.20 -24.28
N THR A 250 7.06 2.13 -25.39
CA THR A 250 8.22 3.00 -25.62
C THR A 250 7.81 4.27 -26.35
N ILE A 251 8.13 5.41 -25.73
CA ILE A 251 7.87 6.76 -26.24
C ILE A 251 9.19 7.34 -26.77
N THR A 252 9.30 7.47 -28.08
CA THR A 252 10.48 8.10 -28.71
C THR A 252 10.32 9.61 -28.72
N ILE A 253 11.31 10.32 -28.16
CA ILE A 253 11.44 11.77 -28.17
C ILE A 253 12.59 12.11 -29.12
N THR A 254 12.33 13.03 -30.07
CA THR A 254 13.32 13.52 -31.05
C THR A 254 13.87 14.88 -30.63
N GLN A 255 14.98 15.26 -31.26
CA GLN A 255 15.53 16.62 -31.16
C GLN A 255 14.80 17.57 -32.11
#